data_1eb2db5b94af8a815e7efa2748905c65
#
_entry.id   1eb2db5b94af8a815e7efa2748905c65
#
_cell.length_a   1.000
_cell.length_b   1.000
_cell.length_c   1.000
_cell.angle_alpha   90.00
_cell.angle_beta   90.00
_cell.angle_gamma   90.00
#
_symmetry.space_group_name_H-M   'P 1'
#
loop_
_entity.id
_entity.type
_entity.pdbx_description
1 polymer ?
#
loop_
_entity_poly.entity_id
_entity_poly.type
_entity_poly.pdbx_seq_one_letter_code
_entity_poly.pdbx_strand_id
1 'polypeptide(L)'
;MSILDRVHLFCERHDLEYSLAGGTLLGAIRHKGYIPWDDDIDIMMPREDYEYLLQNFAKEYPDFTFFNLDTKHNPYPFLFSKLSLNDSVISNGRIKGVGINIDIFPIDSLGKEKGAAKLRFSLMKAINFFARIQRSRHDRANPIVNIAFRLF
;
A
#
# COMPACT_ATOMS: atom_id res chain seq x y z
N MET A 1 13.46 -0.62 -17.30
CA MET A 1 13.21 0.36 -16.22
C MET A 1 12.14 -0.21 -15.32
N SER A 2 12.41 -0.41 -14.03
CA SER A 2 11.47 -1.00 -13.09
C SER A 2 10.34 -0.03 -12.72
N ILE A 3 9.29 -0.50 -12.06
CA ILE A 3 8.21 0.37 -11.52
C ILE A 3 8.81 1.35 -10.51
N LEU A 4 9.67 0.86 -9.63
CA LEU A 4 10.32 1.70 -8.61
C LEU A 4 11.18 2.81 -9.22
N ASP A 5 11.92 2.52 -10.31
CA ASP A 5 12.70 3.55 -11.02
C ASP A 5 11.81 4.68 -11.55
N ARG A 6 10.62 4.34 -12.09
CA ARG A 6 9.68 5.35 -12.60
C ARG A 6 9.10 6.20 -11.49
N VAL A 7 8.74 5.57 -10.35
CA VAL A 7 8.28 6.29 -9.17
C VAL A 7 9.37 7.21 -8.63
N HIS A 8 10.61 6.71 -8.54
CA HIS A 8 11.75 7.50 -8.10
C HIS A 8 11.97 8.75 -8.97
N LEU A 9 12.04 8.57 -10.29
CA LEU A 9 12.21 9.68 -11.24
C LEU A 9 11.04 10.68 -11.21
N PHE A 10 9.82 10.20 -10.98
CA PHE A 10 8.67 11.08 -10.80
C PHE A 10 8.82 11.89 -9.52
N CYS A 11 9.16 11.23 -8.40
CA CYS A 11 9.36 11.90 -7.12
C CYS A 11 10.47 12.95 -7.17
N GLU A 12 11.62 12.63 -7.79
CA GLU A 12 12.71 13.61 -7.98
C GLU A 12 12.27 14.84 -8.81
N ARG A 13 11.52 14.64 -9.88
CA ARG A 13 11.07 15.76 -10.73
C ARG A 13 10.05 16.67 -10.05
N HIS A 14 9.26 16.13 -9.15
CA HIS A 14 8.19 16.86 -8.46
C HIS A 14 8.51 17.21 -7.01
N ASP A 15 9.75 17.00 -6.58
CA ASP A 15 10.22 17.27 -5.21
C ASP A 15 9.37 16.57 -4.14
N LEU A 16 9.04 15.29 -4.39
CA LEU A 16 8.25 14.44 -3.48
C LEU A 16 9.16 13.55 -2.64
N GLU A 17 8.83 13.43 -1.35
CA GLU A 17 9.54 12.56 -0.43
C GLU A 17 8.93 11.16 -0.38
N TYR A 18 9.77 10.14 -0.40
CA TYR A 18 9.38 8.77 -0.08
C TYR A 18 10.50 8.01 0.61
N SER A 19 10.15 6.93 1.27
CA SER A 19 11.09 5.98 1.87
C SER A 19 10.71 4.56 1.51
N LEU A 20 11.70 3.68 1.40
CA LEU A 20 11.44 2.25 1.36
C LEU A 20 10.83 1.79 2.68
N ALA A 21 9.98 0.76 2.62
CA ALA A 21 9.30 0.21 3.79
C ALA A 21 9.47 -1.32 3.86
N GLY A 22 9.03 -1.92 4.95
CA GLY A 22 8.89 -3.37 5.09
C GLY A 22 10.10 -4.18 4.70
N GLY A 23 9.84 -5.24 3.94
CA GLY A 23 10.85 -6.13 3.36
C GLY A 23 11.79 -5.42 2.41
N THR A 24 11.29 -4.48 1.64
CA THR A 24 12.07 -3.70 0.67
C THR A 24 13.19 -2.90 1.35
N LEU A 25 12.91 -2.21 2.45
CA LEU A 25 13.92 -1.49 3.24
C LEU A 25 14.94 -2.46 3.86
N LEU A 26 14.46 -3.57 4.42
CA LEU A 26 15.33 -4.61 4.98
C LEU A 26 16.27 -5.19 3.91
N GLY A 27 15.75 -5.42 2.71
CA GLY A 27 16.54 -5.87 1.56
C GLY A 27 17.64 -4.89 1.18
N ALA A 28 17.29 -3.61 1.06
CA ALA A 28 18.25 -2.56 0.72
C ALA A 28 19.40 -2.50 1.74
N ILE A 29 19.12 -2.60 3.04
CA ILE A 29 20.15 -2.53 4.10
C ILE A 29 20.96 -3.83 4.17
N ARG A 30 20.30 -4.98 4.24
CA ARG A 30 20.92 -6.28 4.52
C ARG A 30 21.49 -6.97 3.29
N HIS A 31 20.75 -6.98 2.18
CA HIS A 31 21.12 -7.66 0.93
C HIS A 31 21.76 -6.73 -0.10
N LYS A 32 21.78 -5.41 0.16
CA LYS A 32 22.19 -4.38 -0.80
C LYS A 32 21.36 -4.41 -2.10
N GLY A 33 20.12 -4.87 -1.99
CA GLY A 33 19.17 -5.02 -3.08
C GLY A 33 17.89 -5.70 -2.61
N TYR A 34 17.16 -6.26 -3.55
CA TYR A 34 15.93 -6.98 -3.31
C TYR A 34 16.16 -8.30 -2.55
N ILE A 35 15.27 -8.67 -1.66
CA ILE A 35 15.33 -9.98 -1.00
C ILE A 35 14.88 -11.04 -2.02
N PRO A 36 15.70 -12.08 -2.35
CA PRO A 36 15.41 -12.98 -3.47
C PRO A 36 14.10 -13.78 -3.40
N TRP A 37 13.53 -13.93 -2.20
CA TRP A 37 12.28 -14.65 -1.95
C TRP A 37 11.11 -13.74 -1.53
N ASP A 38 11.29 -12.42 -1.63
CA ASP A 38 10.24 -11.43 -1.43
C ASP A 38 9.44 -11.25 -2.73
N ASP A 39 8.15 -10.98 -2.65
CA ASP A 39 7.26 -10.92 -3.82
C ASP A 39 6.61 -9.53 -4.01
N ASP A 40 6.91 -8.58 -3.13
CA ASP A 40 6.39 -7.22 -3.18
C ASP A 40 7.48 -6.15 -3.00
N ILE A 41 7.12 -4.93 -3.33
CA ILE A 41 7.90 -3.72 -3.06
C ILE A 41 7.01 -2.77 -2.29
N ASP A 42 7.50 -2.35 -1.13
CA ASP A 42 6.80 -1.43 -0.23
C ASP A 42 7.52 -0.09 -0.18
N ILE A 43 6.78 1.00 -0.35
CA ILE A 43 7.25 2.37 -0.06
C ILE A 43 6.25 3.09 0.84
N MET A 44 6.73 4.10 1.55
CA MET A 44 5.89 5.00 2.34
C MET A 44 6.16 6.45 1.98
N MET A 45 5.12 7.29 2.02
CA MET A 45 5.18 8.69 1.64
C MET A 45 4.42 9.57 2.63
N PRO A 46 4.87 10.81 2.91
CA PRO A 46 4.04 11.80 3.57
C PRO A 46 2.68 11.94 2.88
N ARG A 47 1.61 12.23 3.62
CA ARG A 47 0.25 12.29 3.07
C ARG A 47 0.13 13.24 1.87
N GLU A 48 0.71 14.41 1.92
CA GLU A 48 0.63 15.41 0.85
C GLU A 48 1.29 14.90 -0.43
N ASP A 49 2.48 14.29 -0.33
CA ASP A 49 3.21 13.73 -1.46
C ASP A 49 2.51 12.50 -2.05
N TYR A 50 1.94 11.67 -1.17
CA TYR A 50 1.12 10.53 -1.57
C TYR A 50 -0.09 10.96 -2.40
N GLU A 51 -0.85 11.96 -1.96
CA GLU A 51 -2.01 12.47 -2.70
C GLU A 51 -1.60 13.09 -4.05
N TYR A 52 -0.48 13.81 -4.07
CA TYR A 52 0.06 14.36 -5.32
C TYR A 52 0.44 13.26 -6.31
N LEU A 53 1.12 12.22 -5.83
CA LEU A 53 1.48 11.04 -6.65
C LEU A 53 0.23 10.39 -7.25
N LEU A 54 -0.80 10.12 -6.44
CA LEU A 54 -2.05 9.50 -6.91
C LEU A 54 -2.74 10.30 -8.02
N GLN A 55 -2.71 11.63 -7.91
CA GLN A 55 -3.41 12.53 -8.85
C GLN A 55 -2.67 12.75 -10.16
N ASN A 56 -1.35 12.62 -10.17
CA ASN A 56 -0.53 13.09 -11.29
C ASN A 56 0.31 12.00 -11.97
N PHE A 57 0.71 10.95 -11.29
CA PHE A 57 1.60 9.93 -11.83
C PHE A 57 1.05 9.26 -13.11
N ALA A 58 -0.22 8.85 -13.11
CA ALA A 58 -0.82 8.18 -14.26
C ALA A 58 -1.03 9.11 -15.49
N LYS A 59 -0.95 10.42 -15.30
CA LYS A 59 -0.98 11.38 -16.41
C LYS A 59 0.33 11.36 -17.20
N GLU A 60 1.46 11.13 -16.53
CA GLU A 60 2.78 11.03 -17.16
C GLU A 60 3.11 9.59 -17.57
N TYR A 61 2.57 8.61 -16.85
CA TYR A 61 2.77 7.18 -17.07
C TYR A 61 1.43 6.47 -17.25
N PRO A 62 0.79 6.55 -18.41
CA PRO A 62 -0.55 6.00 -18.65
C PRO A 62 -0.59 4.47 -18.71
N ASP A 63 0.56 3.82 -18.74
CA ASP A 63 0.73 2.38 -18.62
C ASP A 63 0.57 1.83 -17.19
N PHE A 64 0.26 2.72 -16.20
CA PHE A 64 0.02 2.36 -14.82
C PHE A 64 -1.37 2.77 -14.34
N THR A 65 -1.90 1.99 -13.40
CA THR A 65 -3.16 2.26 -12.73
C THR A 65 -3.00 2.16 -11.21
N PHE A 66 -3.59 3.10 -10.48
CA PHE A 66 -3.72 3.00 -9.03
C PHE A 66 -4.96 2.22 -8.63
N PHE A 67 -4.78 1.34 -7.65
CA PHE A 67 -5.86 0.69 -6.91
C PHE A 67 -5.85 1.22 -5.49
N ASN A 68 -6.94 1.85 -5.07
CA ASN A 68 -7.13 2.45 -3.76
C ASN A 68 -8.61 2.39 -3.36
N LEU A 69 -8.98 2.93 -2.21
CA LEU A 69 -10.37 2.93 -1.72
C LEU A 69 -11.36 3.63 -2.66
N ASP A 70 -10.91 4.57 -3.48
CA ASP A 70 -11.73 5.33 -4.43
C ASP A 70 -11.92 4.60 -5.77
N THR A 71 -11.32 3.43 -5.94
CA THR A 71 -11.42 2.65 -7.18
C THR A 71 -12.84 2.09 -7.33
N LYS A 72 -13.64 2.72 -8.20
CA LYS A 72 -15.11 2.50 -8.32
C LYS A 72 -15.52 1.11 -8.82
N HIS A 73 -14.68 0.44 -9.60
CA HIS A 73 -15.06 -0.78 -10.32
C HIS A 73 -14.51 -2.08 -9.72
N ASN A 74 -13.69 -1.98 -8.67
CA ASN A 74 -13.10 -3.14 -8.02
C ASN A 74 -12.98 -2.84 -6.52
N PRO A 75 -13.68 -3.57 -5.64
CA PRO A 75 -13.58 -3.30 -4.20
C PRO A 75 -12.15 -3.51 -3.73
N TYR A 76 -11.50 -2.42 -3.38
CA TYR A 76 -10.15 -2.42 -2.85
C TYR A 76 -10.20 -2.31 -1.32
N PRO A 77 -9.78 -3.36 -0.57
CA PRO A 77 -10.07 -3.44 0.86
C PRO A 77 -8.97 -2.85 1.76
N PHE A 78 -7.94 -2.25 1.18
CA PHE A 78 -6.76 -1.80 1.94
C PHE A 78 -6.72 -0.28 2.09
N LEU A 79 -6.06 0.20 3.17
CA LEU A 79 -5.87 1.62 3.46
C LEU A 79 -4.62 2.23 2.81
N PHE A 80 -3.92 1.47 1.99
CA PHE A 80 -2.78 1.90 1.18
C PHE A 80 -3.11 1.72 -0.29
N SER A 81 -2.35 2.30 -1.20
CA SER A 81 -2.56 2.14 -2.64
C SER A 81 -1.60 1.12 -3.23
N LYS A 82 -2.04 0.44 -4.30
CA LYS A 82 -1.17 -0.31 -5.20
C LYS A 82 -1.04 0.44 -6.51
N LEU A 83 0.20 0.65 -6.95
CA LEU A 83 0.50 1.11 -8.30
C LEU A 83 0.85 -0.10 -9.16
N SER A 84 0.03 -0.39 -10.15
CA SER A 84 0.10 -1.60 -10.96
C SER A 84 0.38 -1.28 -12.43
N LEU A 85 1.22 -2.10 -13.06
CA LEU A 85 1.46 -2.07 -14.50
C LEU A 85 0.29 -2.74 -15.25
N ASN A 86 -0.34 -2.03 -16.20
CA ASN A 86 -1.57 -2.42 -16.88
C ASN A 86 -1.46 -3.71 -17.71
N ASP A 87 -0.34 -3.89 -18.41
CA ASP A 87 -0.13 -5.04 -19.32
C ASP A 87 0.45 -6.28 -18.61
N SER A 88 0.26 -6.34 -17.29
CA SER A 88 0.70 -7.48 -16.48
C SER A 88 -0.45 -8.08 -15.69
N VAL A 89 -0.36 -9.37 -15.38
CA VAL A 89 -1.38 -10.09 -14.60
C VAL A 89 -0.70 -10.98 -13.56
N ILE A 90 -1.14 -10.89 -12.32
CA ILE A 90 -0.78 -11.84 -11.27
C ILE A 90 -1.88 -12.89 -11.19
N SER A 91 -1.59 -14.13 -11.60
CA SER A 91 -2.58 -15.22 -11.76
C SER A 91 -3.32 -15.60 -10.47
N ASN A 92 -2.70 -15.41 -9.31
CA ASN A 92 -3.26 -15.73 -7.98
C ASN A 92 -3.48 -14.48 -7.11
N GLY A 93 -3.55 -13.29 -7.73
CA GLY A 93 -3.76 -12.03 -7.02
C GLY A 93 -5.11 -11.98 -6.30
N ARG A 94 -5.11 -11.47 -5.05
CA ARG A 94 -6.35 -11.26 -4.26
C ARG A 94 -7.28 -10.21 -4.86
N ILE A 95 -6.77 -9.35 -5.73
CA ILE A 95 -7.50 -8.25 -6.36
C ILE A 95 -7.45 -8.47 -7.87
N LYS A 96 -8.63 -8.56 -8.48
CA LYS A 96 -8.72 -8.72 -9.94
C LYS A 96 -8.16 -7.49 -10.66
N GLY A 97 -7.34 -7.74 -11.68
CA GLY A 97 -6.79 -6.68 -12.54
C GLY A 97 -5.51 -6.03 -12.00
N VAL A 98 -5.04 -6.42 -10.83
CA VAL A 98 -3.72 -6.00 -10.34
C VAL A 98 -2.67 -6.89 -10.99
N GLY A 99 -1.74 -6.26 -11.69
CA GLY A 99 -0.54 -6.88 -12.24
C GLY A 99 0.69 -6.69 -11.35
N ILE A 100 1.88 -6.68 -11.95
CA ILE A 100 3.12 -6.34 -11.24
C ILE A 100 2.95 -4.96 -10.61
N ASN A 101 3.14 -4.86 -9.30
CA ASN A 101 2.78 -3.66 -8.55
C ASN A 101 3.77 -3.35 -7.44
N ILE A 102 3.66 -2.13 -6.91
CA ILE A 102 4.25 -1.71 -5.65
C ILE A 102 3.15 -1.22 -4.70
N ASP A 103 3.38 -1.41 -3.40
CA ASP A 103 2.50 -0.95 -2.34
C ASP A 103 2.99 0.39 -1.80
N ILE A 104 2.08 1.36 -1.71
CA ILE A 104 2.38 2.74 -1.32
C ILE A 104 1.57 3.09 -0.09
N PHE A 105 2.24 3.28 1.03
CA PHE A 105 1.64 3.55 2.33
C PHE A 105 1.68 5.05 2.64
N PRO A 106 0.53 5.69 2.90
CA PRO A 106 0.53 7.06 3.38
C PRO A 106 0.99 7.15 4.83
N ILE A 107 1.82 8.16 5.14
CA ILE A 107 2.22 8.53 6.50
C ILE A 107 1.40 9.73 6.93
N ASP A 108 0.56 9.54 7.95
CA ASP A 108 -0.28 10.58 8.51
C ASP A 108 0.28 11.13 9.82
N SER A 109 0.19 12.44 10.00
CA SER A 109 0.55 13.05 11.25
C SER A 109 -0.51 12.78 12.33
N LEU A 110 -0.08 12.32 13.48
CA LEU A 110 -0.94 12.18 14.66
C LEU A 110 -1.22 13.53 15.36
N GLY A 111 -0.57 14.62 14.90
CA GLY A 111 -0.64 15.95 15.50
C GLY A 111 0.43 16.19 16.56
N LYS A 112 0.66 17.46 16.89
CA LYS A 112 1.76 17.90 17.77
C LYS A 112 1.50 17.62 19.25
N GLU A 113 0.25 17.52 19.67
CA GLU A 113 -0.11 17.34 21.08
C GLU A 113 -0.17 15.86 21.48
N LYS A 114 0.65 15.48 22.45
CA LYS A 114 0.76 14.08 22.94
C LYS A 114 -0.58 13.49 23.40
N GLY A 115 -1.46 14.31 24.01
CA GLY A 115 -2.79 13.86 24.45
C GLY A 115 -3.70 13.53 23.28
N ALA A 116 -3.79 14.44 22.30
CA ALA A 116 -4.57 14.25 21.10
C ALA A 116 -4.04 13.08 20.25
N ALA A 117 -2.72 12.92 20.15
CA ALA A 117 -2.10 11.80 19.46
C ALA A 117 -2.47 10.45 20.11
N LYS A 118 -2.41 10.35 21.45
CA LYS A 118 -2.84 9.12 22.16
C LYS A 118 -4.31 8.80 21.92
N LEU A 119 -5.19 9.81 21.95
CA LEU A 119 -6.61 9.61 21.69
C LEU A 119 -6.87 9.12 20.26
N ARG A 120 -6.25 9.77 19.25
CA ARG A 120 -6.35 9.36 17.84
C ARG A 120 -5.85 7.93 17.64
N PHE A 121 -4.72 7.58 18.23
CA PHE A 121 -4.18 6.23 18.15
C PHE A 121 -5.09 5.19 18.82
N SER A 122 -5.71 5.53 19.96
CA SER A 122 -6.66 4.65 20.63
C SER A 122 -7.94 4.45 19.81
N LEU A 123 -8.45 5.54 19.19
CA LEU A 123 -9.59 5.47 18.28
C LEU A 123 -9.29 4.62 17.04
N MET A 124 -8.11 4.79 16.43
CA MET A 124 -7.68 3.95 15.30
C MET A 124 -7.59 2.48 15.67
N LYS A 125 -7.06 2.14 16.86
CA LYS A 125 -7.06 0.76 17.35
C LYS A 125 -8.47 0.20 17.54
N ALA A 126 -9.40 0.99 18.11
CA ALA A 126 -10.78 0.58 18.29
C ALA A 126 -11.47 0.35 16.93
N ILE A 127 -11.32 1.28 15.98
CA ILE A 127 -11.88 1.15 14.62
C ILE A 127 -11.33 -0.10 13.93
N ASN A 128 -10.01 -0.32 13.96
CA ASN A 128 -9.39 -1.49 13.38
C ASN A 128 -9.86 -2.80 14.05
N PHE A 129 -10.07 -2.79 15.36
CA PHE A 129 -10.62 -3.93 16.08
C PHE A 129 -12.04 -4.27 15.63
N PHE A 130 -12.92 -3.25 15.53
CA PHE A 130 -14.29 -3.45 15.03
C PHE A 130 -14.33 -3.86 13.55
N ALA A 131 -13.49 -3.27 12.71
CA ALA A 131 -13.37 -3.66 11.31
C ALA A 131 -12.92 -5.12 11.15
N ARG A 132 -11.99 -5.59 12.00
CA ARG A 132 -11.59 -7.00 12.03
C ARG A 132 -12.72 -7.94 12.45
N ILE A 133 -13.53 -7.54 13.44
CA ILE A 133 -14.71 -8.32 13.86
C ILE A 133 -15.74 -8.43 12.75
N GLN A 134 -16.04 -7.33 12.06
CA GLN A 134 -16.97 -7.34 10.92
C GLN A 134 -16.45 -8.19 9.78
N ARG A 135 -15.17 -8.07 9.44
CA ARG A 135 -14.52 -8.88 8.41
C ARG A 135 -14.56 -10.37 8.77
N SER A 136 -14.26 -10.74 10.01
CA SER A 136 -14.37 -12.12 10.51
C SER A 136 -15.79 -12.68 10.44
N ARG A 137 -16.83 -11.85 10.53
CA ARG A 137 -18.22 -12.29 10.36
C ARG A 137 -18.58 -12.53 8.90
N HIS A 138 -18.03 -11.74 7.99
CA HIS A 138 -18.27 -11.88 6.55
C HIS A 138 -17.46 -13.05 5.96
N ASP A 139 -16.23 -13.26 6.42
CA ASP A 139 -15.31 -14.31 5.97
C ASP A 139 -15.62 -15.70 6.56
N ARG A 140 -16.49 -15.82 7.57
CA ARG A 140 -16.97 -17.13 8.05
C ARG A 140 -17.70 -17.95 7.00
N ALA A 141 -18.09 -17.32 5.89
CA ALA A 141 -18.59 -18.00 4.70
C ALA A 141 -17.49 -18.62 3.83
N ASN A 142 -16.19 -18.36 4.12
CA ASN A 142 -15.07 -18.82 3.30
C ASN A 142 -13.97 -19.46 4.18
N PRO A 143 -13.90 -20.79 4.28
CA PRO A 143 -13.01 -21.50 5.23
C PRO A 143 -11.52 -21.30 4.96
N ILE A 144 -11.12 -20.84 3.77
CA ILE A 144 -9.70 -20.67 3.38
C ILE A 144 -9.08 -19.43 4.04
N VAL A 145 -9.85 -18.39 4.36
CA VAL A 145 -9.36 -17.14 4.97
C VAL A 145 -9.07 -17.31 6.47
N ASN A 146 -9.70 -18.30 7.13
CA ASN A 146 -9.51 -18.54 8.56
C ASN A 146 -8.12 -19.08 8.95
N ILE A 147 -7.33 -19.60 8.01
CA ILE A 147 -6.01 -20.17 8.30
C ILE A 147 -4.94 -19.07 8.35
N ALA A 148 -5.05 -18.06 7.51
CA ALA A 148 -4.07 -16.97 7.43
C ALA A 148 -4.11 -16.02 8.65
N PHE A 149 -5.26 -15.88 9.33
CA PHE A 149 -5.41 -15.00 10.50
C PHE A 149 -5.02 -15.63 11.86
N ARG A 150 -4.63 -16.90 11.89
CA ARG A 150 -4.13 -17.57 13.12
C ARG A 150 -2.62 -17.43 13.33
N LEU A 151 -1.89 -16.86 12.38
CA LEU A 151 -0.42 -16.80 12.39
C LEU A 151 0.15 -15.38 12.59
N PHE A 152 -0.71 -14.37 12.87
CA PHE A 152 -0.26 -13.02 13.25
C PHE A 152 -1.03 -12.50 14.46
#